data_07accdb1faba901437fce3e8ea424fca
#
_entry.id   07accdb1faba901437fce3e8ea424fca
#
_cell.length_a   1.000
_cell.length_b   1.000
_cell.length_c   1.000
_cell.angle_alpha   90.00
_cell.angle_beta   90.00
_cell.angle_gamma   90.00
#
_symmetry.space_group_name_H-M   'P 1'
#
loop_
_entity.id
_entity.type
_entity.pdbx_description
1 polymer ?
#
loop_
_entity_poly.entity_id
_entity_poly.type
_entity_poly.pdbx_seq_one_letter_code
_entity_poly.pdbx_strand_id
1 'polypeptide(L)'
;EAGYAAGDRVDFETMKGRICVRAEPDGRMVVDMGVPRLLPAQVPFVPEADSEMSKRCEHSADVWTIFCPPLGREIEFTAVGMGNPHATIFVDDVESFPVEPVARFLQTSAVFPEDVNVGFVERIDSRTAKIRVYERGAGETLACGTGTSAAMASGYLRGFFDDRVEFAARGGRIACAWRGPATSLYLIGPAEVVFVGTISLDI
;
A
#
# COMPACT_ATOMS: atom_id res chain seq x y z
N GLU A 1 -27.61 4.00 -2.16
CA GLU A 1 -28.97 3.40 -2.30
C GLU A 1 -29.61 3.72 -3.67
N ALA A 2 -28.82 3.98 -4.69
CA ALA A 2 -29.33 4.32 -6.03
C ALA A 2 -29.87 3.10 -6.84
N GLY A 3 -29.88 1.90 -6.25
CA GLY A 3 -30.45 0.69 -6.86
C GLY A 3 -29.67 0.10 -8.04
N TYR A 4 -28.43 0.54 -8.28
CA TYR A 4 -27.60 0.05 -9.39
C TYR A 4 -26.99 -1.34 -9.13
N ALA A 5 -26.99 -1.81 -7.88
CA ALA A 5 -26.47 -3.13 -7.52
C ALA A 5 -27.63 -4.04 -7.05
N ALA A 6 -27.72 -5.23 -7.63
CA ALA A 6 -28.59 -6.30 -7.15
C ALA A 6 -27.76 -7.18 -6.19
N GLY A 7 -27.88 -6.93 -4.87
CA GLY A 7 -27.19 -7.70 -3.84
C GLY A 7 -26.04 -6.94 -3.17
N ASP A 8 -25.18 -7.68 -2.49
CA ASP A 8 -24.06 -7.18 -1.65
C ASP A 8 -22.75 -7.03 -2.40
N ARG A 9 -22.70 -7.37 -3.71
CA ARG A 9 -21.50 -7.37 -4.54
C ARG A 9 -21.66 -6.49 -5.77
N VAL A 10 -20.61 -5.70 -6.06
CA VAL A 10 -20.46 -4.91 -7.30
C VAL A 10 -19.10 -5.19 -7.91
N ASP A 11 -19.08 -5.47 -9.20
CA ASP A 11 -17.85 -5.58 -9.99
C ASP A 11 -17.67 -4.30 -10.81
N PHE A 12 -16.56 -3.59 -10.61
CA PHE A 12 -16.17 -2.41 -11.36
C PHE A 12 -15.20 -2.79 -12.47
N GLU A 13 -15.46 -2.38 -13.68
CA GLU A 13 -14.51 -2.48 -14.77
C GLU A 13 -13.60 -1.27 -14.78
N THR A 14 -12.29 -1.50 -14.77
CA THR A 14 -11.27 -0.45 -14.76
C THR A 14 -10.29 -0.66 -15.91
N MET A 15 -9.49 0.36 -16.23
CA MET A 15 -8.44 0.27 -17.26
C MET A 15 -7.41 -0.85 -16.98
N LYS A 16 -7.28 -1.30 -15.72
CA LYS A 16 -6.32 -2.34 -15.29
C LYS A 16 -6.98 -3.67 -14.96
N GLY A 17 -8.27 -3.84 -15.24
CA GLY A 17 -9.03 -5.05 -14.95
C GLY A 17 -10.24 -4.82 -14.06
N ARG A 18 -10.84 -5.91 -13.62
CA ARG A 18 -12.04 -5.89 -12.80
C ARG A 18 -11.68 -5.82 -11.32
N ILE A 19 -12.37 -4.94 -10.59
CA ILE A 19 -12.30 -4.83 -9.13
C ILE A 19 -13.63 -5.27 -8.56
N CYS A 20 -13.60 -6.21 -7.62
CA CYS A 20 -14.78 -6.67 -6.91
C CYS A 20 -14.88 -5.97 -5.56
N VAL A 21 -16.05 -5.39 -5.28
CA VAL A 21 -16.38 -4.78 -3.99
C VAL A 21 -17.60 -5.49 -3.42
N ARG A 22 -17.53 -5.85 -2.15
CA ARG A 22 -18.64 -6.47 -1.41
C ARG A 22 -18.98 -5.67 -0.17
N ALA A 23 -20.27 -5.46 0.08
CA ALA A 23 -20.76 -4.89 1.32
C ALA A 23 -20.82 -5.96 2.43
N GLU A 24 -20.29 -5.65 3.61
CA GLU A 24 -20.45 -6.47 4.81
C GLU A 24 -21.74 -6.06 5.56
N PRO A 25 -22.32 -6.96 6.39
CA PRO A 25 -23.51 -6.63 7.17
C PRO A 25 -23.37 -5.46 8.12
N ASP A 26 -22.16 -5.13 8.52
CA ASP A 26 -21.83 -3.99 9.40
C ASP A 26 -21.64 -2.67 8.65
N GLY A 27 -21.88 -2.66 7.33
CA GLY A 27 -21.79 -1.48 6.46
C GLY A 27 -20.39 -1.21 5.91
N ARG A 28 -19.38 -2.00 6.28
CA ARG A 28 -18.05 -1.88 5.66
C ARG A 28 -18.03 -2.47 4.26
N MET A 29 -17.15 -1.93 3.45
CA MET A 29 -16.87 -2.45 2.10
C MET A 29 -15.59 -3.28 2.12
N VAL A 30 -15.64 -4.45 1.49
CA VAL A 30 -14.49 -5.31 1.24
C VAL A 30 -14.13 -5.23 -0.24
N VAL A 31 -12.90 -4.80 -0.50
CA VAL A 31 -12.36 -4.66 -1.86
C VAL A 31 -11.31 -5.74 -2.09
N ASP A 32 -11.48 -6.53 -3.14
CA ASP A 32 -10.44 -7.45 -3.60
C ASP A 32 -9.35 -6.64 -4.34
N MET A 33 -8.19 -6.51 -3.69
CA MET A 33 -7.04 -5.77 -4.23
C MET A 33 -6.16 -6.62 -5.16
N GLY A 34 -6.51 -7.89 -5.34
CA GLY A 34 -5.73 -8.85 -6.10
C GLY A 34 -4.52 -9.42 -5.35
N VAL A 35 -3.72 -10.17 -6.07
CA VAL A 35 -2.52 -10.83 -5.53
C VAL A 35 -1.34 -9.87 -5.54
N PRO A 36 -0.70 -9.61 -4.37
CA PRO A 36 0.52 -8.80 -4.31
C PRO A 36 1.64 -9.39 -5.18
N ARG A 37 2.33 -8.56 -5.93
CA ARG A 37 3.49 -8.91 -6.75
C ARG A 37 4.76 -8.66 -5.95
N LEU A 38 5.63 -9.66 -5.85
CA LEU A 38 6.79 -9.65 -4.96
C LEU A 38 8.13 -9.69 -5.70
N LEU A 39 8.12 -10.08 -6.98
CA LEU A 39 9.35 -10.12 -7.77
C LEU A 39 9.71 -8.72 -8.29
N PRO A 40 10.97 -8.28 -8.21
CA PRO A 40 11.40 -6.95 -8.66
C PRO A 40 10.89 -6.58 -10.06
N ALA A 41 11.02 -7.48 -11.03
CA ALA A 41 10.54 -7.26 -12.40
C ALA A 41 9.02 -7.03 -12.51
N GLN A 42 8.22 -7.46 -11.52
CA GLN A 42 6.76 -7.25 -11.47
C GLN A 42 6.38 -5.96 -10.72
N VAL A 43 7.35 -5.32 -10.06
CA VAL A 43 7.17 -4.12 -9.23
C VAL A 43 7.73 -2.86 -9.91
N PRO A 44 8.18 -2.85 -11.15
CA PRO A 44 9.17 -1.99 -11.81
C PRO A 44 10.26 -1.48 -10.84
N PHE A 45 10.99 -2.42 -10.26
CA PHE A 45 12.07 -2.19 -9.31
C PHE A 45 13.36 -2.83 -9.83
N VAL A 46 14.44 -2.06 -9.96
CA VAL A 46 15.72 -2.44 -10.57
C VAL A 46 16.84 -2.26 -9.53
N PRO A 47 17.01 -3.23 -8.61
CA PRO A 47 18.00 -3.09 -7.53
C PRO A 47 19.45 -2.97 -8.06
N GLU A 48 19.75 -3.52 -9.23
CA GLU A 48 21.07 -3.44 -9.87
C GLU A 48 21.43 -2.01 -10.34
N ALA A 49 20.47 -1.08 -10.34
CA ALA A 49 20.72 0.31 -10.71
C ALA A 49 21.48 1.08 -9.61
N ASP A 50 21.60 0.52 -8.39
CA ASP A 50 22.44 1.02 -7.31
C ASP A 50 23.39 -0.09 -6.86
N SER A 51 24.70 0.09 -7.09
CA SER A 51 25.72 -0.91 -6.78
C SER A 51 25.99 -1.10 -5.28
N GLU A 52 25.56 -0.17 -4.44
CA GLU A 52 25.70 -0.23 -2.99
C GLU A 52 24.47 -0.83 -2.31
N MET A 53 23.40 -1.07 -3.09
CA MET A 53 22.20 -1.71 -2.56
C MET A 53 22.48 -3.15 -2.15
N SER A 54 21.97 -3.52 -1.00
CA SER A 54 22.07 -4.89 -0.48
C SER A 54 20.68 -5.48 -0.22
N LYS A 55 20.65 -6.82 -0.16
CA LYS A 55 19.42 -7.57 0.12
C LYS A 55 19.67 -8.62 1.19
N ARG A 56 18.72 -8.76 2.11
CA ARG A 56 18.62 -9.91 2.99
C ARG A 56 17.22 -10.53 2.93
N CYS A 57 17.14 -11.81 3.22
CA CYS A 57 15.85 -12.48 3.40
C CYS A 57 15.48 -12.45 4.88
N GLU A 58 14.29 -11.94 5.19
CA GLU A 58 13.74 -11.92 6.55
C GLU A 58 12.37 -12.62 6.51
N HIS A 59 12.27 -13.80 7.17
CA HIS A 59 11.14 -14.71 7.02
C HIS A 59 10.92 -15.08 5.55
N SER A 60 9.90 -14.47 4.92
CA SER A 60 9.55 -14.70 3.52
C SER A 60 9.67 -13.42 2.67
N ALA A 61 10.25 -12.35 3.24
CA ALA A 61 10.42 -11.08 2.57
C ALA A 61 11.84 -10.88 2.06
N ASP A 62 11.97 -10.37 0.85
CA ASP A 62 13.19 -9.70 0.40
C ASP A 62 13.21 -8.28 0.99
N VAL A 63 14.13 -8.03 1.91
CA VAL A 63 14.36 -6.70 2.52
C VAL A 63 15.57 -6.10 1.85
N TRP A 64 15.37 -4.93 1.27
CA TRP A 64 16.38 -4.17 0.55
C TRP A 64 16.90 -3.04 1.40
N THR A 65 18.19 -2.77 1.32
CA THR A 65 18.88 -1.70 2.04
C THR A 65 19.54 -0.76 1.05
N ILE A 66 19.34 0.55 1.23
CA ILE A 66 19.94 1.61 0.42
C ILE A 66 20.39 2.75 1.32
N PHE A 67 21.52 3.39 0.99
CA PHE A 67 21.94 4.61 1.68
C PHE A 67 20.98 5.76 1.33
N CYS A 68 20.47 6.43 2.36
CA CYS A 68 19.50 7.52 2.24
C CYS A 68 20.16 8.85 2.63
N PRO A 69 20.64 9.64 1.66
CA PRO A 69 21.33 10.91 1.95
C PRO A 69 20.54 11.88 2.83
N PRO A 70 19.19 12.03 2.66
CA PRO A 70 18.40 12.88 3.54
C PRO A 70 18.47 12.53 5.04
N LEU A 71 18.78 11.28 5.37
CA LEU A 71 18.93 10.80 6.75
C LEU A 71 20.40 10.62 7.17
N GLY A 72 21.34 10.65 6.21
CA GLY A 72 22.75 10.34 6.45
C GLY A 72 23.01 8.90 6.92
N ARG A 73 22.07 7.97 6.63
CA ARG A 73 22.15 6.56 7.03
C ARG A 73 21.42 5.66 6.04
N GLU A 74 21.65 4.37 6.18
CA GLU A 74 20.87 3.37 5.43
C GLU A 74 19.42 3.30 5.90
N ILE A 75 18.53 2.96 4.96
CA ILE A 75 17.14 2.61 5.19
C ILE A 75 16.84 1.24 4.62
N GLU A 76 15.93 0.53 5.28
CA GLU A 76 15.42 -0.75 4.82
C GLU A 76 14.00 -0.60 4.28
N PHE A 77 13.71 -1.27 3.18
CA PHE A 77 12.36 -1.34 2.62
C PHE A 77 12.07 -2.70 1.99
N THR A 78 10.79 -2.98 1.80
CA THR A 78 10.29 -4.06 0.93
C THR A 78 9.62 -3.45 -0.28
N ALA A 79 9.84 -4.03 -1.47
CA ALA A 79 9.20 -3.62 -2.71
C ALA A 79 8.01 -4.54 -3.01
N VAL A 80 6.81 -3.97 -3.15
CA VAL A 80 5.56 -4.71 -3.42
C VAL A 80 4.76 -4.03 -4.52
N GLY A 81 4.28 -4.80 -5.49
CA GLY A 81 3.38 -4.33 -6.53
C GLY A 81 1.92 -4.61 -6.19
N MET A 82 1.10 -3.56 -6.18
CA MET A 82 -0.37 -3.63 -6.06
C MET A 82 -1.07 -3.06 -7.31
N GLY A 83 -0.53 -3.38 -8.50
CA GLY A 83 -0.91 -2.73 -9.76
C GLY A 83 -0.12 -1.45 -10.04
N ASN A 84 0.61 -0.95 -9.05
CA ASN A 84 1.58 0.14 -9.07
C ASN A 84 2.71 -0.19 -8.08
N PRO A 85 3.91 0.39 -8.21
CA PRO A 85 5.05 0.12 -7.33
C PRO A 85 4.89 0.77 -5.95
N HIS A 86 5.25 0.02 -4.91
CA HIS A 86 5.30 0.47 -3.53
C HIS A 86 6.62 0.06 -2.86
N ALA A 87 7.22 1.00 -2.11
CA ALA A 87 8.27 0.75 -1.14
C ALA A 87 7.70 0.93 0.26
N THR A 88 7.81 -0.09 1.12
CA THR A 88 7.33 -0.04 2.51
C THR A 88 8.52 0.01 3.45
N ILE A 89 8.57 1.05 4.28
CA ILE A 89 9.59 1.30 5.30
C ILE A 89 8.96 1.19 6.68
N PHE A 90 9.49 0.34 7.55
CA PHE A 90 9.08 0.28 8.95
C PHE A 90 9.90 1.27 9.77
N VAL A 91 9.22 2.06 10.61
CA VAL A 91 9.80 3.13 11.43
C VAL A 91 9.31 3.03 12.88
N ASP A 92 10.08 3.57 13.81
CA ASP A 92 9.73 3.53 15.24
C ASP A 92 8.60 4.50 15.59
N ASP A 93 8.57 5.68 14.97
CA ASP A 93 7.53 6.71 15.17
C ASP A 93 7.22 7.36 13.81
N VAL A 94 6.06 7.08 13.28
CA VAL A 94 5.65 7.56 11.95
C VAL A 94 5.29 9.05 11.95
N GLU A 95 4.91 9.60 13.10
CA GLU A 95 4.49 11.01 13.17
C GLU A 95 5.69 11.96 13.08
N SER A 96 6.78 11.65 13.76
CA SER A 96 8.01 12.46 13.75
C SER A 96 8.94 12.14 12.57
N PHE A 97 8.68 11.05 11.83
CA PHE A 97 9.56 10.63 10.73
C PHE A 97 9.51 11.62 9.55
N PRO A 98 10.67 11.98 8.95
CA PRO A 98 10.74 12.91 7.82
C PRO A 98 10.31 12.25 6.50
N VAL A 99 8.99 12.04 6.35
CA VAL A 99 8.37 11.30 5.24
C VAL A 99 8.73 11.87 3.88
N GLU A 100 8.56 13.18 3.66
CA GLU A 100 8.74 13.79 2.35
C GLU A 100 10.18 13.67 1.82
N PRO A 101 11.25 14.04 2.54
CA PRO A 101 12.60 13.95 1.99
C PRO A 101 13.02 12.51 1.68
N VAL A 102 12.60 11.53 2.49
CA VAL A 102 12.90 10.11 2.25
C VAL A 102 12.11 9.57 1.06
N ALA A 103 10.83 9.92 0.96
CA ALA A 103 10.00 9.49 -0.16
C ALA A 103 10.51 10.08 -1.49
N ARG A 104 10.82 11.37 -1.54
CA ARG A 104 11.38 12.03 -2.74
C ARG A 104 12.71 11.42 -3.17
N PHE A 105 13.56 11.04 -2.23
CA PHE A 105 14.81 10.33 -2.54
C PHE A 105 14.51 9.02 -3.27
N LEU A 106 13.61 8.18 -2.75
CA LEU A 106 13.26 6.92 -3.41
C LEU A 106 12.56 7.13 -4.77
N GLN A 107 11.68 8.12 -4.86
CA GLN A 107 10.96 8.47 -6.08
C GLN A 107 11.89 8.93 -7.22
N THR A 108 13.00 9.57 -6.88
CA THR A 108 14.00 10.02 -7.87
C THR A 108 15.16 9.05 -8.05
N SER A 109 15.18 7.95 -7.30
CA SER A 109 16.23 6.95 -7.40
C SER A 109 16.08 6.10 -8.66
N ALA A 110 17.20 5.80 -9.31
CA ALA A 110 17.23 4.93 -10.50
C ALA A 110 16.70 3.51 -10.25
N VAL A 111 16.63 3.08 -8.97
CA VAL A 111 16.08 1.76 -8.63
C VAL A 111 14.57 1.66 -8.83
N PHE A 112 13.85 2.80 -8.94
CA PHE A 112 12.44 2.85 -9.28
C PHE A 112 12.21 3.68 -10.55
N PRO A 113 12.48 3.13 -11.75
CA PRO A 113 12.46 3.87 -13.01
C PRO A 113 11.08 4.44 -13.40
N GLU A 114 10.00 3.91 -12.82
CA GLU A 114 8.63 4.38 -13.02
C GLU A 114 8.10 5.21 -11.83
N ASP A 115 9.01 5.70 -10.96
CA ASP A 115 8.64 6.32 -9.67
C ASP A 115 7.95 5.30 -8.72
N VAL A 116 7.74 5.64 -7.46
CA VAL A 116 7.24 4.73 -6.43
C VAL A 116 6.35 5.44 -5.41
N ASN A 117 5.33 4.74 -4.91
CA ASN A 117 4.60 5.16 -3.71
C ASN A 117 5.36 4.65 -2.48
N VAL A 118 5.58 5.48 -1.49
CA VAL A 118 6.35 5.13 -0.30
C VAL A 118 5.44 5.10 0.91
N GLY A 119 5.33 3.94 1.55
CA GLY A 119 4.59 3.74 2.79
C GLY A 119 5.54 3.70 3.99
N PHE A 120 5.24 4.50 5.01
CA PHE A 120 5.96 4.53 6.28
C PHE A 120 5.06 3.95 7.36
N VAL A 121 5.51 2.89 8.03
CA VAL A 121 4.69 2.08 8.92
C VAL A 121 5.29 2.02 10.31
N GLU A 122 4.54 2.47 11.31
CA GLU A 122 4.82 2.25 12.73
C GLU A 122 4.01 1.03 13.18
N ARG A 123 4.72 -0.05 13.52
CA ARG A 123 4.09 -1.24 14.07
C ARG A 123 3.74 -1.02 15.53
N ILE A 124 2.48 -1.17 15.89
CA ILE A 124 2.02 -1.13 17.29
C ILE A 124 2.06 -2.55 17.89
N ASP A 125 1.45 -3.50 17.17
CA ASP A 125 1.47 -4.93 17.50
C ASP A 125 1.29 -5.78 16.21
N SER A 126 0.96 -7.06 16.34
CA SER A 126 0.76 -7.93 15.17
C SER A 126 -0.55 -7.68 14.41
N ARG A 127 -1.46 -6.86 14.95
CA ARG A 127 -2.79 -6.59 14.40
C ARG A 127 -3.11 -5.12 14.23
N THR A 128 -2.22 -4.24 14.68
CA THR A 128 -2.42 -2.78 14.60
C THR A 128 -1.14 -2.08 14.18
N ALA A 129 -1.29 -1.10 13.30
CA ALA A 129 -0.19 -0.25 12.84
C ALA A 129 -0.70 1.17 12.54
N LYS A 130 0.22 2.14 12.53
CA LYS A 130 -0.03 3.46 11.91
C LYS A 130 0.68 3.52 10.57
N ILE A 131 0.12 4.29 9.64
CA ILE A 131 0.70 4.45 8.30
C ILE A 131 0.59 5.87 7.80
N ARG A 132 1.67 6.35 7.19
CA ARG A 132 1.67 7.54 6.33
C ARG A 132 2.15 7.13 4.94
N VAL A 133 1.54 7.68 3.90
CA VAL A 133 1.90 7.35 2.52
C VAL A 133 2.22 8.62 1.75
N TYR A 134 3.34 8.59 1.03
CA TYR A 134 3.72 9.60 0.07
C TYR A 134 3.54 9.02 -1.34
N GLU A 135 2.54 9.52 -2.05
CA GLU A 135 2.13 8.95 -3.33
C GLU A 135 2.85 9.57 -4.51
N ARG A 136 3.07 8.78 -5.53
CA ARG A 136 3.59 9.19 -6.81
C ARG A 136 2.68 10.26 -7.45
N GLY A 137 3.25 11.43 -7.75
CA GLY A 137 2.54 12.54 -8.38
C GLY A 137 1.55 13.32 -7.50
N ALA A 138 1.30 12.87 -6.24
CA ALA A 138 0.34 13.52 -5.35
C ALA A 138 0.97 14.03 -4.04
N GLY A 139 2.15 13.52 -3.65
CA GLY A 139 2.76 13.85 -2.37
C GLY A 139 2.15 13.06 -1.20
N GLU A 140 2.26 13.59 0.01
CA GLU A 140 1.67 12.95 1.18
C GLU A 140 0.13 13.08 1.15
N THR A 141 -0.57 11.94 1.20
CA THR A 141 -2.02 11.85 1.17
C THR A 141 -2.58 11.36 2.51
N LEU A 142 -3.87 11.59 2.71
CA LEU A 142 -4.53 11.20 3.97
C LEU A 142 -4.70 9.68 4.11
N ALA A 143 -4.82 8.95 2.99
CA ALA A 143 -4.91 7.49 2.94
C ALA A 143 -4.65 6.99 1.51
N CYS A 144 -4.07 5.80 1.39
CA CYS A 144 -3.81 5.14 0.13
C CYS A 144 -4.11 3.64 0.25
N GLY A 145 -5.16 3.17 -0.43
CA GLY A 145 -5.59 1.76 -0.35
C GLY A 145 -4.52 0.78 -0.83
N THR A 146 -3.86 1.06 -1.96
CA THR A 146 -2.77 0.21 -2.48
C THR A 146 -1.53 0.28 -1.60
N GLY A 147 -1.22 1.46 -1.02
CA GLY A 147 -0.12 1.63 -0.08
C GLY A 147 -0.33 0.85 1.22
N THR A 148 -1.55 0.88 1.78
CA THR A 148 -1.90 0.09 2.96
C THR A 148 -1.86 -1.42 2.66
N SER A 149 -2.30 -1.83 1.46
CA SER A 149 -2.20 -3.21 1.01
C SER A 149 -0.75 -3.68 0.87
N ALA A 150 0.13 -2.85 0.31
CA ALA A 150 1.56 -3.14 0.22
C ALA A 150 2.21 -3.25 1.61
N ALA A 151 1.82 -2.37 2.55
CA ALA A 151 2.28 -2.41 3.94
C ALA A 151 1.85 -3.70 4.64
N MET A 152 0.60 -4.13 4.43
CA MET A 152 0.11 -5.43 4.92
C MET A 152 0.95 -6.59 4.40
N ALA A 153 1.17 -6.66 3.08
CA ALA A 153 1.96 -7.72 2.47
C ALA A 153 3.41 -7.73 3.00
N SER A 154 4.02 -6.55 3.09
CA SER A 154 5.38 -6.37 3.63
C SER A 154 5.50 -6.87 5.07
N GLY A 155 4.61 -6.45 5.94
CA GLY A 155 4.65 -6.81 7.36
C GLY A 155 4.34 -8.29 7.60
N TYR A 156 3.40 -8.87 6.86
CA TYR A 156 3.09 -10.30 6.92
C TYR A 156 4.29 -11.15 6.51
N LEU A 157 4.93 -10.82 5.39
CA LEU A 157 6.09 -11.54 4.88
C LEU A 157 7.31 -11.43 5.81
N ARG A 158 7.45 -10.30 6.52
CA ARG A 158 8.49 -10.11 7.55
C ARG A 158 8.16 -10.74 8.90
N GLY A 159 6.97 -11.35 9.06
CA GLY A 159 6.54 -11.92 10.33
C GLY A 159 6.16 -10.88 11.39
N PHE A 160 5.90 -9.64 10.98
CA PHE A 160 5.48 -8.56 11.88
C PHE A 160 3.98 -8.55 12.12
N PHE A 161 3.19 -9.04 11.15
CA PHE A 161 1.74 -8.99 11.15
C PHE A 161 1.09 -10.36 11.07
N ASP A 162 -0.07 -10.48 11.71
CA ASP A 162 -1.01 -11.58 11.53
C ASP A 162 -1.71 -11.46 10.15
N ASP A 163 -2.64 -12.37 9.84
CA ASP A 163 -3.38 -12.40 8.58
C ASP A 163 -4.44 -11.28 8.44
N ARG A 164 -4.65 -10.47 9.50
CA ARG A 164 -5.53 -9.30 9.51
C ARG A 164 -4.97 -8.20 10.39
N VAL A 165 -4.86 -6.99 9.83
CA VAL A 165 -4.29 -5.81 10.50
C VAL A 165 -5.18 -4.61 10.27
N GLU A 166 -5.39 -3.80 11.31
CA GLU A 166 -5.99 -2.47 11.23
C GLU A 166 -4.88 -1.41 11.15
N PHE A 167 -4.95 -0.57 10.14
CA PHE A 167 -4.06 0.55 9.94
C PHE A 167 -4.75 1.86 10.27
N ALA A 168 -4.15 2.66 11.13
CA ALA A 168 -4.53 4.04 11.36
C ALA A 168 -3.76 4.95 10.40
N ALA A 169 -4.44 5.52 9.42
CA ALA A 169 -3.94 6.55 8.53
C ALA A 169 -4.49 7.92 8.96
N ARG A 170 -3.93 9.02 8.44
CA ARG A 170 -4.43 10.37 8.73
C ARG A 170 -5.89 10.59 8.32
N GLY A 171 -6.36 9.91 7.28
CA GLY A 171 -7.74 9.97 6.79
C GLY A 171 -8.73 9.05 7.50
N GLY A 172 -8.26 8.18 8.40
CA GLY A 172 -9.12 7.24 9.11
C GLY A 172 -8.51 5.86 9.28
N ARG A 173 -9.35 4.90 9.67
CA ARG A 173 -8.93 3.51 9.89
C ARG A 173 -9.37 2.63 8.74
N ILE A 174 -8.48 1.72 8.33
CA ILE A 174 -8.72 0.75 7.28
C ILE A 174 -8.08 -0.57 7.68
N ALA A 175 -8.76 -1.67 7.46
CA ALA A 175 -8.19 -2.99 7.72
C ALA A 175 -7.76 -3.66 6.42
N CYS A 176 -6.69 -4.46 6.50
CA CYS A 176 -6.29 -5.39 5.47
C CYS A 176 -6.35 -6.81 5.98
N ALA A 177 -6.69 -7.76 5.09
CA ALA A 177 -6.62 -9.19 5.36
C ALA A 177 -5.90 -9.90 4.22
N TRP A 178 -4.92 -10.74 4.57
CA TRP A 178 -4.14 -11.51 3.60
C TRP A 178 -3.61 -12.81 4.20
N ARG A 179 -3.70 -13.90 3.44
CA ARG A 179 -3.29 -15.24 3.87
C ARG A 179 -1.99 -15.72 3.23
N GLY A 180 -1.22 -14.78 2.66
CA GLY A 180 0.08 -15.08 2.08
C GLY A 180 0.11 -15.20 0.56
N PRO A 181 1.30 -15.47 0.00
CA PRO A 181 1.53 -15.51 -1.43
C PRO A 181 0.54 -16.37 -2.22
N ALA A 182 0.25 -15.96 -3.47
CA ALA A 182 -0.73 -16.56 -4.38
C ALA A 182 -2.21 -16.42 -3.96
N THR A 183 -2.53 -15.67 -2.89
CA THR A 183 -3.91 -15.33 -2.53
C THR A 183 -4.20 -13.84 -2.71
N SER A 184 -5.45 -13.48 -2.96
CA SER A 184 -5.88 -12.08 -2.99
C SER A 184 -5.73 -11.43 -1.62
N LEU A 185 -5.32 -10.17 -1.61
CA LEU A 185 -5.34 -9.29 -0.46
C LEU A 185 -6.64 -8.49 -0.46
N TYR A 186 -7.28 -8.36 0.69
CA TYR A 186 -8.53 -7.64 0.86
C TYR A 186 -8.34 -6.38 1.68
N LEU A 187 -8.89 -5.27 1.17
CA LEU A 187 -8.99 -4.00 1.86
C LEU A 187 -10.40 -3.85 2.44
N ILE A 188 -10.53 -3.47 3.70
CA ILE A 188 -11.80 -3.43 4.43
C ILE A 188 -11.92 -2.08 5.11
N GLY A 189 -12.92 -1.29 4.72
CA GLY A 189 -13.11 0.06 5.26
C GLY A 189 -14.53 0.58 5.11
N PRO A 190 -14.83 1.73 5.71
CA PRO A 190 -16.10 2.40 5.54
C PRO A 190 -16.24 2.99 4.14
N ALA A 191 -17.47 3.17 3.68
CA ALA A 191 -17.81 3.96 2.52
C ALA A 191 -19.03 4.83 2.84
N GLU A 192 -18.87 6.14 2.73
CA GLU A 192 -19.89 7.12 3.09
C GLU A 192 -20.23 8.03 1.90
N VAL A 193 -21.50 8.37 1.76
CA VAL A 193 -21.96 9.37 0.78
C VAL A 193 -21.60 10.75 1.28
N VAL A 194 -20.60 11.38 0.67
CA VAL A 194 -20.12 12.72 1.06
C VAL A 194 -21.01 13.82 0.50
N PHE A 195 -21.49 13.66 -0.75
CA PHE A 195 -22.42 14.59 -1.40
C PHE A 195 -23.20 13.89 -2.51
N VAL A 196 -24.30 14.51 -2.96
CA VAL A 196 -25.06 14.13 -4.13
C VAL A 196 -25.06 15.28 -5.11
N GLY A 197 -24.80 15.01 -6.38
CA GLY A 197 -24.76 16.00 -7.45
C GLY A 197 -25.44 15.53 -8.72
N THR A 198 -25.65 16.43 -9.66
CA THR A 198 -26.20 16.18 -10.98
C THR A 198 -25.21 16.56 -12.06
N ILE A 199 -25.05 15.76 -13.11
CA ILE A 199 -24.25 16.06 -14.29
C ILE A 199 -25.11 15.92 -15.53
N SER A 200 -24.98 16.87 -16.47
CA SER A 200 -25.56 16.75 -17.82
C SER A 200 -24.54 16.07 -18.72
N LEU A 201 -24.97 15.06 -19.43
CA LEU A 201 -24.18 14.36 -20.43
C LEU A 201 -24.71 14.73 -21.81
N ASP A 202 -23.89 15.30 -22.67
CA ASP A 202 -24.17 15.43 -24.11
C ASP A 202 -23.87 14.06 -24.74
N ILE A 203 -24.93 13.31 -25.07
CA ILE A 203 -24.88 11.98 -25.69
C ILE A 203 -25.11 12.13 -27.19
#